data_4dc6b16d7ccbc3e17f1bc68d8aafc25e
#
_entry.id   4dc6b16d7ccbc3e17f1bc68d8aafc25e
#
_cell.length_a   1.000
_cell.length_b   1.000
_cell.length_c   1.000
_cell.angle_alpha   90.00
_cell.angle_beta   90.00
_cell.angle_gamma   90.00
#
_symmetry.space_group_name_H-M   'P 1'
#
loop_
_entity.id
_entity.type
_entity.pdbx_description
1 polymer ?
#
loop_
_entity_poly.entity_id
_entity_poly.type
_entity_poly.pdbx_seq_one_letter_code
_entity_poly.pdbx_strand_id
1 'polypeptide(L)'
;MRAALAEIVASPEFRASQKCRSFLIYVVEETLAGRHESLKERVIGAEVFGRAPGFETAGDSIVRVKATEVRKRLAKFYQDQPAGGLRIELPTGSYVPV
;
A
#
# COMPACT_ATOMS: atom_id res chain seq x y z
N MET A 1 -2.73 13.68 4.38
CA MET A 1 -2.44 12.24 4.15
C MET A 1 -1.09 11.80 4.71
N ARG A 2 -0.06 12.62 4.62
CA ARG A 2 1.27 12.21 5.12
C ARG A 2 1.30 11.97 6.62
N ALA A 3 0.59 12.78 7.41
CA ALA A 3 0.54 12.58 8.86
C ALA A 3 -0.16 11.26 9.20
N ALA A 4 -1.25 10.94 8.52
CA ALA A 4 -1.94 9.68 8.70
C ALA A 4 -1.04 8.50 8.32
N LEU A 5 -0.30 8.63 7.22
CA LEU A 5 0.64 7.60 6.78
C LEU A 5 1.71 7.34 7.85
N ALA A 6 2.28 8.39 8.43
CA ALA A 6 3.31 8.25 9.46
C ALA A 6 2.78 7.48 10.67
N GLU A 7 1.56 7.75 11.10
CA GLU A 7 0.95 7.03 12.21
C GLU A 7 0.73 5.55 11.89
N ILE A 8 0.24 5.27 10.67
CA ILE A 8 -0.04 3.90 10.26
C ILE A 8 1.24 3.07 10.20
N VAL A 9 2.29 3.58 9.55
CA VAL A 9 3.52 2.79 9.39
C VAL A 9 4.28 2.62 10.71
N ALA A 10 4.05 3.49 11.70
CA ALA A 10 4.62 3.36 13.02
C ALA A 10 3.81 2.44 13.93
N SER A 11 2.62 2.02 13.51
CA SER A 11 1.73 1.20 14.33
C SER A 11 2.23 -0.23 14.45
N PRO A 12 1.82 -0.97 15.50
CA PRO A 12 2.17 -2.38 15.62
C PRO A 12 1.71 -3.22 14.44
N GLU A 13 0.56 -2.87 13.83
CA GLU A 13 0.01 -3.59 12.69
C GLU A 13 0.95 -3.57 11.49
N PHE A 14 1.72 -2.49 11.31
CA PHE A 14 2.64 -2.37 10.17
C PHE A 14 4.09 -2.58 10.52
N ARG A 15 4.50 -2.42 11.79
CA ARG A 15 5.89 -2.62 12.18
C ARG A 15 6.37 -4.04 11.92
N ALA A 16 5.48 -5.02 11.95
CA ALA A 16 5.83 -6.41 11.73
C ALA A 16 6.16 -6.74 10.28
N SER A 17 5.85 -5.87 9.34
CA SER A 17 6.08 -6.13 7.91
C SER A 17 6.65 -4.93 7.21
N GLN A 18 7.97 -4.97 6.96
CA GLN A 18 8.64 -3.91 6.22
C GLN A 18 8.09 -3.79 4.80
N LYS A 19 7.74 -4.91 4.17
CA LYS A 19 7.20 -4.87 2.80
C LYS A 19 5.84 -4.22 2.74
N CYS A 20 4.97 -4.46 3.71
CA CYS A 20 3.69 -3.77 3.78
C CYS A 20 3.85 -2.28 4.00
N ARG A 21 4.80 -1.88 4.85
CA ARG A 21 5.11 -0.46 5.06
C ARG A 21 5.61 0.17 3.76
N SER A 22 6.58 -0.47 3.11
CA SER A 22 7.14 0.04 1.86
C SER A 22 6.08 0.16 0.77
N PHE A 23 5.20 -0.83 0.66
CA PHE A 23 4.09 -0.81 -0.29
C PHE A 23 3.19 0.39 -0.04
N LEU A 24 2.74 0.57 1.19
CA LEU A 24 1.81 1.65 1.53
C LEU A 24 2.46 3.02 1.32
N ILE A 25 3.70 3.19 1.76
CA ILE A 25 4.44 4.44 1.56
C ILE A 25 4.54 4.76 0.08
N TYR A 26 4.90 3.77 -0.73
CA TYR A 26 5.07 3.96 -2.16
C TYR A 26 3.77 4.43 -2.83
N VAL A 27 2.65 3.73 -2.60
CA VAL A 27 1.40 4.08 -3.29
C VAL A 27 0.86 5.44 -2.81
N VAL A 28 1.04 5.78 -1.54
CA VAL A 28 0.62 7.10 -1.04
C VAL A 28 1.49 8.21 -1.64
N GLU A 29 2.81 8.06 -1.61
CA GLU A 29 3.72 9.08 -2.14
C GLU A 29 3.53 9.30 -3.64
N GLU A 30 3.36 8.22 -4.41
CA GLU A 30 3.14 8.34 -5.86
C GLU A 30 1.79 8.97 -6.17
N THR A 31 0.77 8.67 -5.38
CA THR A 31 -0.54 9.31 -5.52
C THR A 31 -0.45 10.81 -5.24
N LEU A 32 0.21 11.19 -4.17
CA LEU A 32 0.36 12.60 -3.81
C LEU A 32 1.17 13.38 -4.84
N ALA A 33 2.12 12.71 -5.49
CA ALA A 33 2.93 13.31 -6.54
C ALA A 33 2.23 13.33 -7.90
N GLY A 34 1.06 12.71 -8.02
CA GLY A 34 0.31 12.66 -9.27
C GLY A 34 0.87 11.70 -10.29
N ARG A 35 1.72 10.76 -9.88
CA ARG A 35 2.35 9.81 -10.81
C ARG A 35 1.51 8.54 -10.95
N HIS A 36 0.38 8.65 -11.64
CA HIS A 36 -0.57 7.54 -11.75
C HIS A 36 0.00 6.32 -12.47
N GLU A 37 0.92 6.50 -13.41
CA GLU A 37 1.56 5.38 -14.09
C GLU A 37 2.36 4.50 -13.13
N SER A 38 2.87 5.07 -12.06
CA SER A 38 3.63 4.34 -11.04
C SER A 38 2.75 3.45 -10.16
N LEU A 39 1.44 3.55 -10.28
CA LEU A 39 0.48 2.78 -9.48
C LEU A 39 -0.03 1.53 -10.21
N LYS A 40 0.56 1.19 -11.34
CA LYS A 40 0.26 -0.06 -12.05
C LYS A 40 1.01 -1.22 -11.41
N GLU A 41 0.39 -2.38 -11.42
CA GLU A 41 0.94 -3.59 -10.77
C GLU A 41 2.39 -3.86 -11.20
N ARG A 42 2.68 -3.75 -12.49
CA ARG A 42 4.02 -4.01 -13.00
C ARG A 42 5.07 -3.06 -12.41
N VAL A 43 4.73 -1.78 -12.31
CA VAL A 43 5.66 -0.78 -11.77
C VAL A 43 5.85 -0.98 -10.28
N ILE A 44 4.76 -1.24 -9.55
CA ILE A 44 4.83 -1.53 -8.11
C ILE A 44 5.71 -2.77 -7.86
N GLY A 45 5.53 -3.80 -8.66
CA GLY A 45 6.35 -5.01 -8.54
C GLY A 45 7.83 -4.74 -8.72
N ALA A 46 8.19 -3.90 -9.69
CA ALA A 46 9.58 -3.53 -9.93
C ALA A 46 10.14 -2.66 -8.79
N GLU A 47 9.42 -1.61 -8.43
CA GLU A 47 9.93 -0.59 -7.50
C GLU A 47 9.91 -1.06 -6.03
N VAL A 48 8.87 -1.77 -5.62
CA VAL A 48 8.71 -2.17 -4.22
C VAL A 48 9.28 -3.56 -3.96
N PHE A 49 9.11 -4.48 -4.91
CA PHE A 49 9.46 -5.87 -4.70
C PHE A 49 10.67 -6.35 -5.51
N GLY A 50 11.35 -5.45 -6.21
CA GLY A 50 12.56 -5.77 -6.94
C GLY A 50 12.37 -6.70 -8.14
N ARG A 51 11.17 -6.79 -8.68
CA ARG A 51 10.92 -7.60 -9.86
C ARG A 51 11.52 -6.95 -11.11
N ALA A 52 11.87 -7.76 -12.10
CA ALA A 52 12.35 -7.25 -13.38
C ALA A 52 11.25 -6.42 -14.04
N PRO A 53 11.58 -5.33 -14.77
CA PRO A 53 10.56 -4.47 -15.36
C PRO A 53 9.55 -5.17 -16.25
N GLY A 54 9.93 -6.28 -16.87
CA GLY A 54 9.05 -7.04 -17.74
C GLY A 54 8.43 -8.27 -17.09
N PHE A 55 8.41 -8.36 -15.75
CA PHE A 55 7.91 -9.57 -15.11
C PHE A 55 6.44 -9.82 -15.44
N GLU A 56 6.07 -11.09 -15.39
CA GLU A 56 4.75 -11.56 -15.76
C GLU A 56 3.79 -11.44 -14.58
N THR A 57 2.94 -10.41 -14.58
CA THR A 57 2.02 -10.19 -13.47
C THR A 57 0.97 -11.30 -13.37
N ALA A 58 0.65 -11.95 -14.49
CA ALA A 58 -0.28 -13.08 -14.47
C ALA A 58 0.28 -14.29 -13.73
N GLY A 59 1.60 -14.50 -13.80
CA GLY A 59 2.27 -15.63 -13.15
C GLY A 59 2.86 -15.31 -11.78
N ASP A 60 2.96 -14.03 -11.44
CA ASP A 60 3.54 -13.59 -10.15
C ASP A 60 2.57 -12.64 -9.47
N SER A 61 1.90 -13.14 -8.45
CA SER A 61 0.86 -12.39 -7.75
C SER A 61 1.36 -11.58 -6.56
N ILE A 62 2.69 -11.32 -6.48
CA ILE A 62 3.28 -10.67 -5.30
C ILE A 62 2.58 -9.34 -4.95
N VAL A 63 2.29 -8.51 -5.94
CA VAL A 63 1.66 -7.21 -5.69
C VAL A 63 0.23 -7.39 -5.16
N ARG A 64 -0.54 -8.28 -5.79
CA ARG A 64 -1.93 -8.54 -5.37
C ARG A 64 -1.99 -9.12 -3.97
N VAL A 65 -1.11 -10.05 -3.66
CA VAL A 65 -1.05 -10.69 -2.34
C VAL A 65 -0.70 -9.66 -1.27
N LYS A 66 0.32 -8.83 -1.54
CA LYS A 66 0.70 -7.79 -0.57
C LYS A 66 -0.36 -6.71 -0.41
N ALA A 67 -1.04 -6.34 -1.50
CA ALA A 67 -2.15 -5.39 -1.40
C ALA A 67 -3.26 -5.93 -0.49
N THR A 68 -3.59 -7.21 -0.62
CA THR A 68 -4.57 -7.85 0.26
C THR A 68 -4.12 -7.81 1.72
N GLU A 69 -2.85 -8.09 1.96
CA GLU A 69 -2.29 -8.02 3.31
C GLU A 69 -2.33 -6.60 3.87
N VAL A 70 -1.98 -5.60 3.05
CA VAL A 70 -2.03 -4.19 3.45
C VAL A 70 -3.46 -3.80 3.82
N ARG A 71 -4.44 -4.21 3.01
CA ARG A 71 -5.85 -3.92 3.30
C ARG A 71 -6.29 -4.50 4.63
N LYS A 72 -5.87 -5.72 4.94
CA LYS A 72 -6.18 -6.36 6.23
C LYS A 72 -5.53 -5.61 7.40
N ARG A 73 -4.29 -5.18 7.24
CA ARG A 73 -3.57 -4.45 8.28
C ARG A 73 -4.17 -3.06 8.50
N LEU A 74 -4.62 -2.40 7.44
CA LEU A 74 -5.33 -1.13 7.55
C LEU A 74 -6.65 -1.31 8.31
N ALA A 75 -7.41 -2.34 7.99
CA ALA A 75 -8.66 -2.61 8.69
C ALA A 75 -8.42 -2.83 10.17
N LYS A 76 -7.39 -3.59 10.52
CA LYS A 76 -7.04 -3.85 11.92
C LYS A 76 -6.58 -2.57 12.63
N PHE A 77 -5.79 -1.74 11.96
CA PHE A 77 -5.36 -0.46 12.51
C PHE A 77 -6.56 0.42 12.86
N TYR A 78 -7.51 0.54 11.93
CA TYR A 78 -8.67 1.40 12.14
C TYR A 78 -9.71 0.83 13.09
N GLN A 79 -9.64 -0.45 13.41
CA GLN A 79 -10.54 -1.09 14.34
C GLN A 79 -10.51 -0.41 15.72
N ASP A 80 -9.33 0.05 16.14
CA ASP A 80 -9.12 0.68 17.43
C ASP A 80 -9.08 2.21 17.36
N GLN A 81 -9.39 2.80 16.20
CA GLN A 81 -9.35 4.25 16.04
C GLN A 81 -10.72 4.86 16.22
N PRO A 82 -10.80 6.09 16.76
CA PRO A 82 -12.09 6.80 16.87
C PRO A 82 -12.72 7.00 15.49
N ALA A 83 -14.04 6.89 15.43
CA ALA A 83 -14.78 7.19 14.20
C ALA A 83 -14.64 8.67 13.85
N GLY A 84 -14.65 8.99 12.55
CA GLY A 84 -14.71 10.36 12.06
C GLY A 84 -13.37 11.02 11.74
N GLY A 85 -12.24 10.35 11.95
CA GLY A 85 -10.94 10.86 11.53
C GLY A 85 -10.67 10.62 10.05
N LEU A 86 -9.62 11.26 9.52
CA LEU A 86 -9.14 10.98 8.18
C LEU A 86 -8.60 9.55 8.13
N ARG A 87 -8.97 8.84 7.08
CA ARG A 87 -8.53 7.46 6.87
C ARG A 87 -7.86 7.31 5.52
N ILE A 88 -6.82 6.49 5.48
CA ILE A 88 -6.26 6.03 4.21
C ILE A 88 -6.92 4.70 3.90
N GLU A 89 -7.52 4.60 2.74
CA GLU A 89 -8.14 3.36 2.27
C GLU A 89 -7.50 2.93 0.97
N LEU A 90 -7.35 1.62 0.79
CA LEU A 90 -6.85 1.05 -0.45
C LEU A 90 -7.97 0.17 -1.02
N PRO A 91 -8.81 0.73 -1.90
CA PRO A 91 -9.97 0.00 -2.40
C PRO A 91 -9.58 -1.30 -3.11
N THR A 92 -10.40 -2.33 -2.96
CA THR A 92 -10.21 -3.60 -3.66
C THR A 92 -10.22 -3.36 -5.17
N GLY A 93 -9.28 -3.96 -5.86
CA GLY A 93 -9.14 -3.81 -7.31
C GLY A 93 -8.40 -2.55 -7.74
N SER A 94 -7.86 -1.78 -6.79
CA SER A 94 -7.12 -0.56 -7.08
C SER A 94 -5.87 -0.49 -6.21
N TYR A 95 -4.83 0.16 -6.72
CA TYR A 95 -3.63 0.49 -5.95
C TYR A 95 -3.54 1.99 -5.69
N VAL A 96 -4.63 2.70 -5.89
CA VAL A 96 -4.72 4.14 -5.63
C VAL A 96 -5.38 4.35 -4.26
N PRO A 97 -4.63 4.79 -3.24
CA PRO A 97 -5.22 5.07 -1.93
C PRO A 97 -6.14 6.29 -2.01
N VAL A 98 -7.15 6.30 -1.20
CA VAL A 98 -8.11 7.40 -1.11
C VAL A 98 -8.27 7.87 0.33
#